data_612f1e82e1e4388149ffc7a4308a6ede
#
_entry.id   612f1e82e1e4388149ffc7a4308a6ede
#
_cell.length_a   1.000
_cell.length_b   1.000
_cell.length_c   1.000
_cell.angle_alpha   90.00
_cell.angle_beta   90.00
_cell.angle_gamma   90.00
#
_symmetry.space_group_name_H-M   'P 1'
#
loop_
_entity.id
_entity.type
_entity.pdbx_description
1 polymer ?
#
loop_
_entity_poly.entity_id
_entity_poly.type
_entity_poly.pdbx_seq_one_letter_code
_entity_poly.pdbx_strand_id
1 'polypeptide(L)'
;LPAWIPTPLRQLGQRLLGVAANQSELLGWFEDKAHSRGYQLSDGQRRVIHCMAEQLSQLEHGQPRSLYLYGSVGRGKSWLLDGFFQAVPVQAKRRLHFHDFFARLHQGMHRHRALDDALGAALDELVGDCRVLCFDEFHVHDIGDAMLLTRLFNALFARGVFLLVTSNYAPEGLLPNPLYHERFLPVIRLINSSMTVLEVGGDTDFRSLPANREHQRFTRGHYVWPGNAAQRQALKVPDEQPVMLEVNKRPLRALAVDGRRVMLGFDDLCEKATAVIDYLVLAGQYDEWIIDGLDDLSECSLAAQQRFVNLVDVLYDQDRQVLVIGKRPLEESLGGPLADLMRTRSRLGQLHQIVP
;
A
#
# COMPACT_ATOMS: atom_id res chain seq x y z
N LEU A 1 3.68 27.53 -7.26
CA LEU A 1 3.84 26.49 -6.23
C LEU A 1 3.29 27.02 -4.89
N PRO A 2 2.53 26.22 -4.12
CA PRO A 2 1.96 26.64 -2.84
C PRO A 2 3.04 27.07 -1.83
N ALA A 3 2.70 28.02 -0.95
CA ALA A 3 3.65 28.67 -0.03
C ALA A 3 4.26 27.75 1.03
N TRP A 4 3.69 26.56 1.25
CA TRP A 4 4.15 25.57 2.24
C TRP A 4 5.30 24.67 1.75
N ILE A 5 5.68 24.74 0.46
CA ILE A 5 6.82 23.98 -0.06
C ILE A 5 8.12 24.63 0.41
N PRO A 6 9.03 23.88 1.07
CA PRO A 6 10.31 24.41 1.52
C PRO A 6 11.09 25.08 0.39
N THR A 7 11.76 26.21 0.68
CA THR A 7 12.52 27.01 -0.28
C THR A 7 13.48 26.21 -1.17
N PRO A 8 14.23 25.17 -0.65
CA PRO A 8 15.10 24.34 -1.49
C PRO A 8 14.35 23.58 -2.59
N LEU A 9 13.12 23.09 -2.30
CA LEU A 9 12.29 22.37 -3.27
C LEU A 9 11.69 23.30 -4.34
N ARG A 10 11.37 24.55 -3.96
CA ARG A 10 10.97 25.59 -4.92
C ARG A 10 12.10 25.93 -5.88
N GLN A 11 13.33 26.04 -5.36
CA GLN A 11 14.51 26.35 -6.18
C GLN A 11 14.90 25.19 -7.08
N LEU A 12 14.80 23.94 -6.60
CA LEU A 12 15.02 22.74 -7.41
C LEU A 12 13.96 22.63 -8.51
N GLY A 13 12.67 22.76 -8.16
CA GLY A 13 11.58 22.78 -9.15
C GLY A 13 11.67 23.90 -10.18
N GLN A 14 12.17 25.10 -9.80
CA GLN A 14 12.41 26.21 -10.72
C GLN A 14 13.68 26.03 -11.57
N ARG A 15 14.73 25.37 -11.03
CA ARG A 15 15.93 25.01 -11.79
C ARG A 15 15.66 23.87 -12.77
N LEU A 16 14.83 22.89 -12.39
CA LEU A 16 14.42 21.76 -13.24
C LEU A 16 13.44 22.18 -14.36
N LEU A 17 12.81 23.35 -14.25
CA LEU A 17 11.99 23.96 -15.32
C LEU A 17 12.80 24.55 -16.48
N GLY A 18 14.12 24.55 -16.38
CA GLY A 18 14.99 25.20 -17.39
C GLY A 18 16.25 24.42 -17.81
N VAL A 19 16.54 23.25 -17.20
CA VAL A 19 17.75 22.46 -17.55
C VAL A 19 17.43 20.98 -17.30
N ALA A 20 17.77 20.11 -18.24
CA ALA A 20 17.74 18.67 -18.06
C ALA A 20 18.32 18.30 -16.69
N ALA A 21 17.50 17.69 -15.82
CA ALA A 21 17.92 17.29 -14.47
C ALA A 21 19.16 16.39 -14.61
N ASN A 22 20.32 16.90 -14.25
CA ASN A 22 21.55 16.14 -14.29
C ASN A 22 21.41 15.00 -13.26
N GLN A 23 21.80 13.78 -13.62
CA GLN A 23 21.76 12.62 -12.73
C GLN A 23 22.40 12.92 -11.35
N SER A 24 23.47 13.73 -11.35
CA SER A 24 24.16 14.14 -10.12
C SER A 24 23.28 15.05 -9.24
N GLU A 25 22.42 15.89 -9.80
CA GLU A 25 21.56 16.80 -9.03
C GLU A 25 20.43 16.04 -8.32
N LEU A 26 19.81 15.10 -9.01
CA LEU A 26 18.74 14.28 -8.40
C LEU A 26 19.34 13.38 -7.30
N LEU A 27 20.46 12.74 -7.56
CA LEU A 27 21.15 11.91 -6.56
C LEU A 27 21.56 12.74 -5.35
N GLY A 28 22.19 13.91 -5.55
CA GLY A 28 22.58 14.82 -4.48
C GLY A 28 21.37 15.25 -3.63
N TRP A 29 20.24 15.56 -4.25
CA TRP A 29 19.02 15.89 -3.53
C TRP A 29 18.54 14.75 -2.62
N PHE A 30 18.56 13.50 -3.11
CA PHE A 30 18.19 12.34 -2.32
C PHE A 30 19.21 12.07 -1.20
N GLU A 31 20.51 12.25 -1.45
CA GLU A 31 21.58 12.11 -0.45
C GLU A 31 21.43 13.13 0.69
N ASP A 32 21.20 14.39 0.35
CA ASP A 32 20.95 15.45 1.34
C ASP A 32 19.72 15.15 2.19
N LYS A 33 18.66 14.66 1.56
CA LYS A 33 17.43 14.26 2.25
C LYS A 33 17.65 13.05 3.17
N ALA A 34 18.40 12.06 2.72
CA ALA A 34 18.76 10.90 3.52
C ALA A 34 19.61 11.34 4.73
N HIS A 35 20.63 12.13 4.48
CA HIS A 35 21.53 12.64 5.51
C HIS A 35 20.79 13.49 6.56
N SER A 36 19.87 14.36 6.13
CA SER A 36 19.05 15.18 7.05
C SER A 36 18.15 14.33 7.98
N ARG A 37 17.92 13.08 7.64
CA ARG A 37 17.17 12.09 8.43
C ARG A 37 18.06 11.07 9.14
N GLY A 38 19.38 11.25 9.10
CA GLY A 38 20.35 10.42 9.81
C GLY A 38 20.62 9.05 9.18
N TYR A 39 20.39 8.87 7.87
CA TYR A 39 20.70 7.62 7.17
C TYR A 39 21.45 7.85 5.85
N GLN A 40 21.98 6.76 5.29
CA GLN A 40 22.65 6.75 3.98
C GLN A 40 21.81 5.96 2.98
N LEU A 41 21.87 6.36 1.71
CA LEU A 41 21.22 5.61 0.64
C LEU A 41 21.87 4.24 0.47
N SER A 42 21.05 3.20 0.33
CA SER A 42 21.54 1.89 -0.08
C SER A 42 21.94 1.88 -1.55
N ASP A 43 22.75 0.90 -1.96
CA ASP A 43 23.12 0.72 -3.37
C ASP A 43 21.90 0.49 -4.27
N GLY A 44 20.87 -0.21 -3.75
CA GLY A 44 19.60 -0.39 -4.43
C GLY A 44 18.88 0.93 -4.67
N GLN A 45 18.80 1.79 -3.65
CA GLN A 45 18.19 3.12 -3.78
C GLN A 45 18.99 4.01 -4.75
N ARG A 46 20.30 3.98 -4.71
CA ARG A 46 21.16 4.72 -5.66
C ARG A 46 20.90 4.30 -7.10
N ARG A 47 20.84 2.98 -7.38
CA ARG A 47 20.51 2.46 -8.73
C ARG A 47 19.15 2.95 -9.20
N VAL A 48 18.15 2.91 -8.32
CA VAL A 48 16.79 3.40 -8.64
C VAL A 48 16.81 4.89 -8.96
N ILE A 49 17.51 5.72 -8.17
CA ILE A 49 17.61 7.17 -8.37
C ILE A 49 18.31 7.47 -9.71
N HIS A 50 19.37 6.75 -10.06
CA HIS A 50 20.02 6.90 -11.37
C HIS A 50 19.07 6.61 -12.52
N CYS A 51 18.31 5.50 -12.44
CA CYS A 51 17.34 5.16 -13.46
C CYS A 51 16.19 6.20 -13.53
N MET A 52 15.72 6.70 -12.40
CA MET A 52 14.73 7.78 -12.35
C MET A 52 15.23 9.04 -13.05
N ALA A 53 16.48 9.44 -12.82
CA ALA A 53 17.08 10.62 -13.45
C ALA A 53 17.21 10.45 -14.97
N GLU A 54 17.55 9.24 -15.42
CA GLU A 54 17.59 8.90 -16.84
C GLU A 54 16.21 9.04 -17.48
N GLN A 55 15.16 8.49 -16.85
CA GLN A 55 13.80 8.59 -17.36
C GLN A 55 13.26 10.03 -17.32
N LEU A 56 13.63 10.84 -16.34
CA LEU A 56 13.29 12.27 -16.31
C LEU A 56 13.84 13.02 -17.53
N SER A 57 15.09 12.75 -17.93
CA SER A 57 15.69 13.32 -19.13
C SER A 57 14.93 12.90 -20.40
N GLN A 58 14.45 11.66 -20.46
CA GLN A 58 13.71 11.13 -21.62
C GLN A 58 12.26 11.64 -21.67
N LEU A 59 11.66 12.04 -20.56
CA LEU A 59 10.31 12.66 -20.55
C LEU A 59 10.23 13.93 -21.40
N GLU A 60 11.33 14.65 -21.54
CA GLU A 60 11.40 15.89 -22.33
C GLU A 60 11.77 15.63 -23.80
N HIS A 61 12.60 14.63 -24.08
CA HIS A 61 13.27 14.49 -25.38
C HIS A 61 13.07 13.15 -26.08
N GLY A 62 12.41 12.17 -25.45
CA GLY A 62 12.35 10.82 -25.96
C GLY A 62 11.07 10.05 -25.60
N GLN A 63 11.22 8.75 -25.56
CA GLN A 63 10.19 7.81 -25.11
C GLN A 63 10.63 7.20 -23.78
N PRO A 64 10.21 7.79 -22.64
CA PRO A 64 10.59 7.28 -21.34
C PRO A 64 9.99 5.90 -21.11
N ARG A 65 10.77 5.00 -20.53
CA ARG A 65 10.27 3.69 -20.13
C ARG A 65 9.73 3.75 -18.70
N SER A 66 8.49 3.33 -18.50
CA SER A 66 7.84 3.27 -17.18
C SER A 66 8.66 2.46 -16.18
N LEU A 67 8.50 2.75 -14.89
CA LEU A 67 9.28 2.14 -13.81
C LEU A 67 8.38 1.33 -12.86
N TYR A 68 8.82 0.14 -12.51
CA TYR A 68 8.23 -0.71 -11.48
C TYR A 68 9.26 -0.93 -10.37
N LEU A 69 9.02 -0.33 -9.21
CA LEU A 69 9.89 -0.43 -8.04
C LEU A 69 9.33 -1.45 -7.06
N TYR A 70 10.11 -2.46 -6.72
CA TYR A 70 9.69 -3.44 -5.74
C TYR A 70 10.73 -3.66 -4.63
N GLY A 71 10.31 -4.29 -3.56
CA GLY A 71 11.16 -4.64 -2.43
C GLY A 71 10.37 -4.74 -1.14
N SER A 72 10.98 -5.26 -0.10
CA SER A 72 10.35 -5.43 1.20
C SER A 72 9.83 -4.09 1.75
N VAL A 73 8.88 -4.18 2.67
CA VAL A 73 8.37 -3.04 3.41
C VAL A 73 9.52 -2.32 4.14
N GLY A 74 9.44 -0.99 4.25
CA GLY A 74 10.47 -0.20 4.94
C GLY A 74 11.69 0.19 4.10
N ARG A 75 11.78 -0.23 2.83
CA ARG A 75 12.94 0.07 1.96
C ARG A 75 12.93 1.46 1.33
N GLY A 76 11.93 2.28 1.64
CA GLY A 76 11.85 3.66 1.16
C GLY A 76 11.24 3.81 -0.24
N LYS A 77 10.48 2.83 -0.75
CA LYS A 77 9.85 2.89 -2.08
C LYS A 77 8.96 4.12 -2.25
N SER A 78 8.04 4.36 -1.32
CA SER A 78 7.14 5.52 -1.36
C SER A 78 7.91 6.83 -1.25
N TRP A 79 9.00 6.87 -0.48
CA TRP A 79 9.88 8.03 -0.38
C TRP A 79 10.61 8.31 -1.71
N LEU A 80 11.08 7.28 -2.40
CA LEU A 80 11.67 7.40 -3.74
C LEU A 80 10.63 7.89 -4.76
N LEU A 81 9.41 7.34 -4.71
CA LEU A 81 8.29 7.78 -5.55
C LEU A 81 7.95 9.25 -5.28
N ASP A 82 7.89 9.68 -4.01
CA ASP A 82 7.66 11.08 -3.64
C ASP A 82 8.71 12.02 -4.20
N GLY A 83 9.99 11.66 -4.06
CA GLY A 83 11.08 12.45 -4.58
C GLY A 83 11.03 12.58 -6.10
N PHE A 84 10.78 11.46 -6.80
CA PHE A 84 10.58 11.49 -8.25
C PHE A 84 9.38 12.37 -8.64
N PHE A 85 8.22 12.17 -8.02
CA PHE A 85 7.03 12.96 -8.32
C PHE A 85 7.25 14.46 -8.12
N GLN A 86 8.04 14.85 -7.11
CA GLN A 86 8.39 16.25 -6.89
C GLN A 86 9.35 16.78 -7.97
N ALA A 87 10.32 15.95 -8.39
CA ALA A 87 11.34 16.33 -9.37
C ALA A 87 10.80 16.43 -10.80
N VAL A 88 9.74 15.68 -11.16
CA VAL A 88 9.16 15.71 -12.51
C VAL A 88 8.71 17.11 -12.89
N PRO A 89 9.23 17.73 -13.98
CA PRO A 89 8.91 19.10 -14.39
C PRO A 89 7.57 19.23 -15.13
N VAL A 90 6.78 18.16 -15.19
CA VAL A 90 5.48 18.12 -15.88
C VAL A 90 4.36 18.53 -14.94
N GLN A 91 3.46 19.43 -15.37
CA GLN A 91 2.28 19.83 -14.59
C GLN A 91 1.18 18.75 -14.62
N ALA A 92 1.01 18.09 -15.78
CA ALA A 92 0.03 17.03 -15.97
C ALA A 92 0.52 15.71 -15.34
N LYS A 93 0.65 15.70 -14.01
CA LYS A 93 1.08 14.54 -13.23
C LYS A 93 0.14 14.28 -12.07
N ARG A 94 -0.07 12.98 -11.75
CA ARG A 94 -0.90 12.54 -10.62
C ARG A 94 -0.17 11.48 -9.81
N ARG A 95 -0.39 11.51 -8.50
CA ARG A 95 0.00 10.45 -7.57
C ARG A 95 -1.23 9.95 -6.83
N LEU A 96 -1.42 8.65 -6.84
CA LEU A 96 -2.59 7.99 -6.27
C LEU A 96 -2.16 6.68 -5.61
N HIS A 97 -2.83 6.28 -4.55
CA HIS A 97 -2.78 4.91 -4.10
C HIS A 97 -3.51 4.03 -5.12
N PHE A 98 -2.88 2.91 -5.47
CA PHE A 98 -3.42 2.06 -6.53
C PHE A 98 -4.84 1.59 -6.24
N HIS A 99 -5.14 1.22 -4.99
CA HIS A 99 -6.48 0.77 -4.61
C HIS A 99 -7.55 1.86 -4.76
N ASP A 100 -7.24 3.10 -4.37
CA ASP A 100 -8.18 4.22 -4.52
C ASP A 100 -8.47 4.49 -6.00
N PHE A 101 -7.42 4.47 -6.82
CA PHE A 101 -7.57 4.63 -8.26
C PHE A 101 -8.43 3.51 -8.85
N PHE A 102 -8.15 2.26 -8.47
CA PHE A 102 -8.83 1.08 -9.02
C PHE A 102 -10.30 1.05 -8.62
N ALA A 103 -10.61 1.41 -7.38
CA ALA A 103 -12.00 1.56 -6.91
C ALA A 103 -12.77 2.64 -7.70
N ARG A 104 -12.14 3.79 -7.95
CA ARG A 104 -12.72 4.86 -8.77
C ARG A 104 -12.88 4.44 -10.24
N LEU A 105 -11.94 3.65 -10.77
CA LEU A 105 -12.02 3.10 -12.12
C LEU A 105 -13.25 2.19 -12.26
N HIS A 106 -13.47 1.27 -11.33
CA HIS A 106 -14.66 0.43 -11.30
C HIS A 106 -15.96 1.25 -11.25
N GLN A 107 -16.01 2.29 -10.40
CA GLN A 107 -17.16 3.18 -10.32
C GLN A 107 -17.37 3.96 -11.63
N GLY A 108 -16.29 4.44 -12.24
CA GLY A 108 -16.32 5.11 -13.55
C GLY A 108 -16.87 4.20 -14.64
N MET A 109 -16.33 3.00 -14.76
CA MET A 109 -16.81 1.99 -15.72
C MET A 109 -18.27 1.63 -15.50
N HIS A 110 -18.74 1.55 -14.24
CA HIS A 110 -20.15 1.30 -13.94
C HIS A 110 -21.05 2.48 -14.39
N ARG A 111 -20.61 3.72 -14.22
CA ARG A 111 -21.33 4.90 -14.73
C ARG A 111 -21.41 4.91 -16.26
N HIS A 112 -20.33 4.51 -16.92
CA HIS A 112 -20.20 4.49 -18.38
C HIS A 112 -20.57 3.16 -19.02
N ARG A 113 -21.23 2.25 -18.29
CA ARG A 113 -21.54 0.88 -18.76
C ARG A 113 -22.37 0.79 -20.06
N ALA A 114 -23.02 1.87 -20.46
CA ALA A 114 -23.77 1.94 -21.71
C ALA A 114 -22.89 2.26 -22.93
N LEU A 115 -21.62 2.62 -22.71
CA LEU A 115 -20.67 2.90 -23.79
C LEU A 115 -19.90 1.63 -24.18
N ASP A 116 -19.55 1.49 -25.46
CA ASP A 116 -18.75 0.38 -25.96
C ASP A 116 -17.36 0.34 -25.30
N ASP A 117 -16.77 1.50 -25.00
CA ASP A 117 -15.52 1.62 -24.27
C ASP A 117 -15.72 2.33 -22.91
N ALA A 118 -16.35 1.62 -21.99
CA ALA A 118 -16.54 2.11 -20.62
C ALA A 118 -15.20 2.33 -19.89
N LEU A 119 -14.17 1.55 -20.19
CA LEU A 119 -12.83 1.70 -19.60
C LEU A 119 -12.17 3.00 -20.10
N GLY A 120 -12.20 3.25 -21.42
CA GLY A 120 -11.66 4.46 -22.01
C GLY A 120 -12.32 5.72 -21.43
N ALA A 121 -13.65 5.75 -21.35
CA ALA A 121 -14.41 6.85 -20.78
C ALA A 121 -14.08 7.08 -19.28
N ALA A 122 -13.96 6.01 -18.50
CA ALA A 122 -13.56 6.11 -17.09
C ALA A 122 -12.11 6.61 -16.92
N LEU A 123 -11.20 6.21 -17.80
CA LEU A 123 -9.83 6.71 -17.80
C LEU A 123 -9.75 8.19 -18.18
N ASP A 124 -10.52 8.63 -19.17
CA ASP A 124 -10.58 10.04 -19.56
C ASP A 124 -11.06 10.92 -18.40
N GLU A 125 -12.01 10.43 -17.61
CA GLU A 125 -12.48 11.11 -16.39
C GLU A 125 -11.40 11.14 -15.29
N LEU A 126 -10.69 10.02 -15.06
CA LEU A 126 -9.76 9.86 -13.94
C LEU A 126 -8.37 10.40 -14.23
N VAL A 127 -7.88 10.24 -15.44
CA VAL A 127 -6.50 10.53 -15.83
C VAL A 127 -6.44 11.76 -16.72
N GLY A 128 -7.40 11.93 -17.65
CA GLY A 128 -7.47 13.05 -18.56
C GLY A 128 -6.19 13.20 -19.40
N ASP A 129 -5.58 14.37 -19.32
CA ASP A 129 -4.34 14.75 -20.02
C ASP A 129 -3.07 14.37 -19.23
N CYS A 130 -3.18 13.54 -18.21
CA CYS A 130 -2.06 13.14 -17.36
C CYS A 130 -0.95 12.49 -18.18
N ARG A 131 0.28 12.99 -18.05
CA ARG A 131 1.47 12.45 -18.71
C ARG A 131 2.31 11.56 -17.80
N VAL A 132 2.25 11.79 -16.49
CA VAL A 132 2.99 11.03 -15.47
C VAL A 132 2.03 10.60 -14.37
N LEU A 133 1.91 9.28 -14.18
CA LEU A 133 1.03 8.69 -13.18
C LEU A 133 1.87 7.83 -12.23
N CYS A 134 1.86 8.19 -10.97
CA CYS A 134 2.55 7.45 -9.91
C CYS A 134 1.53 6.66 -9.09
N PHE A 135 1.69 5.35 -9.07
CA PHE A 135 0.92 4.43 -8.24
C PHE A 135 1.75 3.95 -7.05
N ASP A 136 1.30 4.29 -5.86
CA ASP A 136 1.88 3.73 -4.63
C ASP A 136 1.12 2.48 -4.19
N GLU A 137 1.83 1.54 -3.58
CA GLU A 137 1.29 0.31 -3.01
C GLU A 137 0.51 -0.56 -4.01
N PHE A 138 1.11 -0.80 -5.19
CA PHE A 138 0.53 -1.69 -6.18
C PHE A 138 0.58 -3.13 -5.69
N HIS A 139 -0.57 -3.71 -5.51
CA HIS A 139 -0.74 -5.15 -5.33
C HIS A 139 -2.16 -5.58 -5.73
N VAL A 140 -2.33 -6.87 -5.99
CA VAL A 140 -3.55 -7.44 -6.54
C VAL A 140 -3.98 -8.58 -5.64
N HIS A 141 -5.24 -8.53 -5.22
CA HIS A 141 -5.82 -9.53 -4.32
C HIS A 141 -6.85 -10.44 -5.00
N ASP A 142 -7.42 -9.99 -6.13
CA ASP A 142 -8.48 -10.71 -6.81
C ASP A 142 -8.12 -10.99 -8.27
N ILE A 143 -8.43 -12.21 -8.72
CA ILE A 143 -8.23 -12.63 -10.12
C ILE A 143 -9.15 -11.88 -11.08
N GLY A 144 -10.33 -11.46 -10.64
CA GLY A 144 -11.25 -10.65 -11.45
C GLY A 144 -10.60 -9.36 -11.95
N ASP A 145 -9.65 -8.84 -11.20
CA ASP A 145 -8.91 -7.63 -11.52
C ASP A 145 -7.84 -7.85 -12.60
N ALA A 146 -7.34 -9.08 -12.80
CA ALA A 146 -6.23 -9.37 -13.71
C ALA A 146 -6.51 -8.97 -15.16
N MET A 147 -7.68 -9.30 -15.68
CA MET A 147 -8.07 -8.95 -17.04
C MET A 147 -8.23 -7.43 -17.19
N LEU A 148 -8.82 -6.79 -16.19
CA LEU A 148 -8.97 -5.33 -16.18
C LEU A 148 -7.63 -4.64 -16.09
N LEU A 149 -6.66 -5.16 -15.30
CA LEU A 149 -5.31 -4.62 -15.20
C LEU A 149 -4.54 -4.67 -16.52
N THR A 150 -4.65 -5.78 -17.26
CA THR A 150 -4.04 -5.88 -18.58
C THR A 150 -4.59 -4.80 -19.52
N ARG A 151 -5.91 -4.62 -19.54
CA ARG A 151 -6.58 -3.57 -20.34
C ARG A 151 -6.19 -2.17 -19.87
N LEU A 152 -6.15 -1.94 -18.58
CA LEU A 152 -5.77 -0.67 -17.96
C LEU A 152 -4.34 -0.27 -18.35
N PHE A 153 -3.36 -1.15 -18.17
CA PHE A 153 -1.97 -0.84 -18.49
C PHE A 153 -1.77 -0.61 -19.98
N ASN A 154 -2.36 -1.46 -20.84
CA ASN A 154 -2.33 -1.24 -22.28
C ASN A 154 -2.95 0.11 -22.67
N ALA A 155 -4.09 0.49 -22.07
CA ALA A 155 -4.74 1.76 -22.34
C ALA A 155 -3.91 2.96 -21.87
N LEU A 156 -3.22 2.87 -20.74
CA LEU A 156 -2.32 3.91 -20.22
C LEU A 156 -1.07 4.05 -21.10
N PHE A 157 -0.45 2.94 -21.51
CA PHE A 157 0.70 2.96 -22.41
C PHE A 157 0.33 3.47 -23.81
N ALA A 158 -0.84 3.09 -24.34
CA ALA A 158 -1.33 3.61 -25.61
C ALA A 158 -1.57 5.13 -25.59
N ARG A 159 -1.89 5.69 -24.43
CA ARG A 159 -2.01 7.15 -24.21
C ARG A 159 -0.66 7.84 -23.99
N GLY A 160 0.44 7.10 -24.00
CA GLY A 160 1.77 7.65 -23.72
C GLY A 160 1.97 8.11 -22.27
N VAL A 161 1.19 7.57 -21.33
CA VAL A 161 1.33 7.89 -19.89
C VAL A 161 2.56 7.16 -19.36
N PHE A 162 3.48 7.92 -18.78
CA PHE A 162 4.59 7.34 -18.03
C PHE A 162 4.08 6.87 -16.66
N LEU A 163 4.34 5.60 -16.33
CA LEU A 163 3.97 5.03 -15.04
C LEU A 163 5.20 4.87 -14.14
N LEU A 164 5.07 5.29 -12.87
CA LEU A 164 5.94 4.88 -11.79
C LEU A 164 5.12 4.13 -10.75
N VAL A 165 5.43 2.86 -10.56
CA VAL A 165 4.66 1.96 -9.69
C VAL A 165 5.56 1.47 -8.56
N THR A 166 5.07 1.49 -7.31
CA THR A 166 5.75 0.82 -6.19
C THR A 166 4.97 -0.40 -5.72
N SER A 167 5.67 -1.46 -5.38
CA SER A 167 5.09 -2.71 -4.88
C SER A 167 5.97 -3.37 -3.82
N ASN A 168 5.36 -4.18 -2.96
CA ASN A 168 6.12 -5.03 -2.04
C ASN A 168 6.62 -6.32 -2.71
N TYR A 169 6.18 -6.60 -3.93
CA TYR A 169 6.46 -7.83 -4.66
C TYR A 169 7.13 -7.55 -6.00
N ALA A 170 8.07 -8.43 -6.39
CA ALA A 170 8.46 -8.55 -7.79
C ALA A 170 7.23 -8.90 -8.66
N PRO A 171 7.21 -8.58 -9.95
CA PRO A 171 6.09 -8.93 -10.82
C PRO A 171 5.68 -10.40 -10.72
N GLU A 172 6.64 -11.31 -10.62
CA GLU A 172 6.45 -12.76 -10.50
C GLU A 172 5.80 -13.18 -9.18
N GLY A 173 5.92 -12.36 -8.14
CA GLY A 173 5.31 -12.56 -6.82
C GLY A 173 3.91 -11.98 -6.68
N LEU A 174 3.37 -11.32 -7.71
CA LEU A 174 2.01 -10.82 -7.71
C LEU A 174 1.02 -11.98 -7.84
N LEU A 175 -0.03 -11.97 -7.02
CA LEU A 175 -1.08 -12.98 -6.99
C LEU A 175 -0.52 -14.42 -6.94
N PRO A 176 0.22 -14.80 -5.87
CA PRO A 176 1.00 -16.04 -5.83
C PRO A 176 0.16 -17.31 -5.72
N ASN A 177 -1.17 -17.20 -5.52
CA ASN A 177 -2.05 -18.37 -5.43
C ASN A 177 -1.99 -19.17 -6.75
N PRO A 178 -1.58 -20.44 -6.73
CA PRO A 178 -1.40 -21.25 -7.94
C PRO A 178 -2.64 -21.35 -8.82
N LEU A 179 -3.85 -21.31 -8.24
CA LEU A 179 -5.12 -21.35 -8.98
C LEU A 179 -5.33 -20.12 -9.86
N TYR A 180 -4.69 -19.01 -9.52
CA TYR A 180 -4.92 -17.72 -10.17
C TYR A 180 -3.67 -17.17 -10.87
N HIS A 181 -2.50 -17.60 -10.45
CA HIS A 181 -1.21 -17.09 -10.95
C HIS A 181 -1.09 -17.22 -12.47
N GLU A 182 -1.46 -18.36 -13.06
CA GLU A 182 -1.41 -18.55 -14.52
C GLU A 182 -2.25 -17.50 -15.28
N ARG A 183 -3.40 -17.13 -14.75
CA ARG A 183 -4.28 -16.11 -15.35
C ARG A 183 -3.71 -14.70 -15.19
N PHE A 184 -2.79 -14.51 -14.24
CA PHE A 184 -2.10 -13.23 -14.01
C PHE A 184 -0.82 -13.06 -14.84
N LEU A 185 -0.29 -14.13 -15.42
CA LEU A 185 0.92 -14.09 -16.28
C LEU A 185 0.87 -13.03 -17.39
N PRO A 186 -0.26 -12.74 -18.06
CA PRO A 186 -0.31 -11.65 -19.06
C PRO A 186 0.05 -10.27 -18.48
N VAL A 187 -0.40 -9.96 -17.23
CA VAL A 187 -0.04 -8.71 -16.54
C VAL A 187 1.44 -8.69 -16.20
N ILE A 188 1.98 -9.79 -15.67
CA ILE A 188 3.40 -9.93 -15.36
C ILE A 188 4.26 -9.70 -16.61
N ARG A 189 3.92 -10.35 -17.72
CA ARG A 189 4.62 -10.17 -19.00
C ARG A 189 4.54 -8.73 -19.49
N LEU A 190 3.39 -8.08 -19.35
CA LEU A 190 3.20 -6.69 -19.74
C LEU A 190 4.08 -5.75 -18.90
N ILE A 191 4.12 -5.94 -17.59
CA ILE A 191 5.02 -5.19 -16.69
C ILE A 191 6.48 -5.38 -17.14
N ASN A 192 6.93 -6.63 -17.27
CA ASN A 192 8.33 -6.92 -17.64
C ASN A 192 8.72 -6.42 -19.02
N SER A 193 7.80 -6.40 -19.98
CA SER A 193 8.08 -5.90 -21.34
C SER A 193 8.03 -4.37 -21.46
N SER A 194 7.12 -3.72 -20.75
CA SER A 194 6.82 -2.28 -20.91
C SER A 194 7.44 -1.39 -19.84
N MET A 195 7.90 -1.97 -18.74
CA MET A 195 8.48 -1.23 -17.62
C MET A 195 9.91 -1.68 -17.32
N THR A 196 10.71 -0.80 -16.74
CA THR A 196 11.99 -1.18 -16.12
C THR A 196 11.70 -1.60 -14.68
N VAL A 197 11.95 -2.87 -14.38
CA VAL A 197 11.71 -3.47 -13.06
C VAL A 197 12.97 -3.33 -12.21
N LEU A 198 12.86 -2.68 -11.05
CA LEU A 198 13.98 -2.35 -10.19
C LEU A 198 13.69 -2.77 -8.76
N GLU A 199 14.62 -3.51 -8.16
CA GLU A 199 14.57 -3.82 -6.74
C GLU A 199 15.13 -2.68 -5.90
N VAL A 200 14.34 -2.19 -4.95
CA VAL A 200 14.78 -1.27 -3.90
C VAL A 200 15.37 -2.11 -2.77
N GLY A 201 16.57 -2.62 -3.00
CA GLY A 201 17.29 -3.47 -2.05
C GLY A 201 17.99 -2.66 -0.96
N GLY A 202 18.49 -3.37 0.03
CA GLY A 202 19.27 -2.86 1.18
C GLY A 202 18.96 -3.65 2.43
N ASP A 203 19.87 -3.67 3.40
CA ASP A 203 19.69 -4.41 4.66
C ASP A 203 18.95 -3.60 5.73
N THR A 204 18.86 -2.28 5.55
CA THR A 204 18.25 -1.39 6.53
C THR A 204 16.74 -1.28 6.31
N ASP A 205 15.97 -1.65 7.32
CA ASP A 205 14.56 -1.25 7.41
C ASP A 205 14.49 0.17 7.97
N PHE A 206 14.20 1.13 7.11
CA PHE A 206 14.12 2.55 7.49
C PHE A 206 13.00 2.85 8.49
N ARG A 207 12.02 1.96 8.65
CA ARG A 207 10.99 2.05 9.69
C ARG A 207 11.55 1.68 11.06
N SER A 208 12.58 0.83 11.11
CA SER A 208 13.21 0.40 12.37
C SER A 208 14.15 1.44 12.97
N LEU A 209 14.45 2.53 12.25
CA LEU A 209 15.29 3.60 12.77
C LEU A 209 14.59 4.33 13.92
N PRO A 210 15.31 4.67 15.02
CA PRO A 210 14.72 5.27 16.22
C PRO A 210 13.84 6.49 15.93
N ALA A 211 14.24 7.35 14.98
CA ALA A 211 13.50 8.54 14.59
C ALA A 211 12.14 8.24 13.92
N ASN A 212 11.92 7.03 13.38
CA ASN A 212 10.69 6.66 12.70
C ASN A 212 9.79 5.77 13.56
N ARG A 213 10.35 4.98 14.50
CA ARG A 213 9.58 4.13 15.42
C ARG A 213 8.65 4.91 16.33
N GLU A 214 9.08 6.09 16.81
CA GLU A 214 8.26 6.93 17.67
C GLU A 214 6.99 7.47 17.01
N HIS A 215 6.92 7.45 15.67
CA HIS A 215 5.81 8.01 14.90
C HIS A 215 4.86 6.97 14.32
N GLN A 216 5.21 5.68 14.31
CA GLN A 216 4.34 4.63 13.76
C GLN A 216 3.25 4.24 14.76
N ARG A 217 1.98 4.48 14.39
CA ARG A 217 0.82 4.13 15.23
C ARG A 217 0.63 2.62 15.36
N PHE A 218 0.85 1.87 14.28
CA PHE A 218 0.70 0.41 14.30
C PHE A 218 1.59 -0.22 15.36
N THR A 219 2.87 0.14 15.43
CA THR A 219 3.83 -0.43 16.38
C THR A 219 3.58 -0.06 17.85
N ARG A 220 2.75 0.97 18.10
CA ARG A 220 2.25 1.32 19.44
C ARG A 220 1.08 0.46 19.88
N GLY A 221 0.59 -0.40 19.00
CA GLY A 221 -0.48 -1.32 19.29
C GLY A 221 -0.06 -2.46 20.21
N HIS A 222 -1.01 -3.31 20.55
CA HIS A 222 -0.81 -4.39 21.50
C HIS A 222 -1.38 -5.70 20.96
N TYR A 223 -0.72 -6.79 21.33
CA TYR A 223 -1.28 -8.13 21.29
C TYR A 223 -1.46 -8.61 22.73
N VAL A 224 -2.66 -8.98 23.12
CA VAL A 224 -2.97 -9.44 24.47
C VAL A 224 -3.63 -10.80 24.44
N TRP A 225 -3.22 -11.69 25.33
CA TRP A 225 -3.87 -12.99 25.53
C TRP A 225 -3.83 -13.36 27.04
N PRO A 226 -4.80 -14.08 27.57
CA PRO A 226 -6.05 -14.54 26.96
C PRO A 226 -7.13 -13.45 26.84
N GLY A 227 -6.84 -12.19 27.12
CA GLY A 227 -7.78 -11.09 27.07
C GLY A 227 -8.77 -11.12 28.25
N ASN A 228 -8.29 -11.40 29.44
CA ASN A 228 -9.12 -11.44 30.65
C ASN A 228 -9.63 -10.04 31.06
N ALA A 229 -10.57 -9.99 32.02
CA ALA A 229 -11.21 -8.74 32.42
C ALA A 229 -10.20 -7.69 32.92
N ALA A 230 -9.15 -8.08 33.66
CA ALA A 230 -8.13 -7.16 34.16
C ALA A 230 -7.30 -6.56 32.98
N GLN A 231 -6.91 -7.37 32.02
CA GLN A 231 -6.20 -6.93 30.81
C GLN A 231 -7.06 -5.99 29.98
N ARG A 232 -8.34 -6.34 29.75
CA ARG A 232 -9.29 -5.47 29.02
C ARG A 232 -9.48 -4.13 29.72
N GLN A 233 -9.60 -4.11 31.04
CA GLN A 233 -9.72 -2.89 31.82
C GLN A 233 -8.45 -2.03 31.75
N ALA A 234 -7.27 -2.63 31.88
CA ALA A 234 -5.98 -1.93 31.77
C ALA A 234 -5.78 -1.27 30.40
N LEU A 235 -6.25 -1.93 29.32
CA LEU A 235 -6.19 -1.45 27.93
C LEU A 235 -7.38 -0.57 27.55
N LYS A 236 -8.29 -0.28 28.48
CA LYS A 236 -9.49 0.52 28.26
C LYS A 236 -10.31 0.00 27.06
N VAL A 237 -10.45 -1.32 26.97
CA VAL A 237 -11.33 -1.93 25.95
C VAL A 237 -12.76 -1.51 26.28
N PRO A 238 -13.51 -0.96 25.32
CA PRO A 238 -14.91 -0.57 25.56
C PRO A 238 -15.80 -1.78 25.84
N ASP A 239 -16.85 -1.55 26.61
CA ASP A 239 -17.92 -2.55 26.77
C ASP A 239 -18.61 -2.78 25.42
N GLU A 240 -19.07 -4.01 25.21
CA GLU A 240 -19.76 -4.36 23.98
C GLU A 240 -21.10 -3.60 23.89
N GLN A 241 -21.21 -2.77 22.88
CA GLN A 241 -22.41 -2.09 22.43
C GLN A 241 -22.55 -2.28 20.92
N PRO A 242 -23.09 -3.44 20.48
CA PRO A 242 -23.10 -3.79 19.06
C PRO A 242 -23.79 -2.76 18.18
N VAL A 243 -23.10 -2.36 17.12
CA VAL A 243 -23.56 -1.39 16.12
C VAL A 243 -23.43 -2.00 14.74
N MET A 244 -24.43 -1.79 13.89
CA MET A 244 -24.35 -2.17 12.48
C MET A 244 -23.75 -1.01 11.68
N LEU A 245 -22.55 -1.23 11.16
CA LEU A 245 -21.89 -0.32 10.24
C LEU A 245 -22.33 -0.64 8.81
N GLU A 246 -22.49 0.38 7.97
CA GLU A 246 -22.68 0.20 6.54
C GLU A 246 -21.33 0.41 5.83
N VAL A 247 -20.77 -0.66 5.27
CA VAL A 247 -19.48 -0.64 4.56
C VAL A 247 -19.72 -1.12 3.13
N ASN A 248 -19.48 -0.26 2.15
CA ASN A 248 -19.72 -0.57 0.72
C ASN A 248 -21.12 -1.15 0.46
N LYS A 249 -22.15 -0.57 1.08
CA LYS A 249 -23.55 -1.01 1.01
C LYS A 249 -23.80 -2.41 1.59
N ARG A 250 -22.92 -2.88 2.45
CA ARG A 250 -23.09 -4.15 3.17
C ARG A 250 -23.07 -3.91 4.67
N PRO A 251 -23.92 -4.59 5.44
CA PRO A 251 -23.90 -4.47 6.89
C PRO A 251 -22.72 -5.24 7.47
N LEU A 252 -21.95 -4.60 8.35
CA LEU A 252 -20.90 -5.20 9.15
C LEU A 252 -21.16 -4.92 10.63
N ARG A 253 -21.20 -5.96 11.45
CA ARG A 253 -21.39 -5.81 12.89
C ARG A 253 -20.09 -5.39 13.55
N ALA A 254 -20.10 -4.25 14.22
CA ALA A 254 -19.07 -3.86 15.18
C ALA A 254 -19.52 -4.20 16.60
N LEU A 255 -18.60 -4.61 17.46
CA LEU A 255 -18.85 -4.89 18.87
C LEU A 255 -18.99 -3.59 19.67
N ALA A 256 -18.24 -2.55 19.29
CA ALA A 256 -18.38 -1.20 19.83
C ALA A 256 -17.77 -0.17 18.88
N VAL A 257 -18.25 1.07 18.94
CA VAL A 257 -17.68 2.23 18.26
C VAL A 257 -17.60 3.39 19.25
N ASP A 258 -16.43 3.98 19.38
CA ASP A 258 -16.19 5.16 20.21
C ASP A 258 -15.35 6.18 19.44
N GLY A 259 -15.98 7.18 18.86
CA GLY A 259 -15.34 8.19 18.04
C GLY A 259 -14.59 7.58 16.84
N ARG A 260 -13.27 7.66 16.86
CA ARG A 260 -12.40 7.07 15.82
C ARG A 260 -11.81 5.70 16.20
N ARG A 261 -12.33 5.10 17.26
CA ARG A 261 -11.99 3.74 17.68
C ARG A 261 -13.12 2.78 17.30
N VAL A 262 -12.79 1.63 16.75
CA VAL A 262 -13.73 0.56 16.42
C VAL A 262 -13.29 -0.77 17.02
N MET A 263 -14.22 -1.51 17.61
CA MET A 263 -14.03 -2.87 18.10
C MET A 263 -14.82 -3.84 17.22
N LEU A 264 -14.16 -4.81 16.65
CA LEU A 264 -14.72 -5.78 15.71
C LEU A 264 -14.32 -7.20 16.12
N GLY A 265 -15.25 -8.14 16.02
CA GLY A 265 -14.96 -9.55 16.23
C GLY A 265 -14.19 -10.15 15.04
N PHE A 266 -13.26 -11.07 15.33
CA PHE A 266 -12.54 -11.80 14.29
C PHE A 266 -13.51 -12.48 13.31
N ASP A 267 -14.57 -13.10 13.81
CA ASP A 267 -15.57 -13.77 12.98
C ASP A 267 -16.29 -12.81 12.04
N ASP A 268 -16.65 -11.61 12.52
CA ASP A 268 -17.30 -10.59 11.70
C ASP A 268 -16.38 -10.05 10.60
N LEU A 269 -15.06 -9.99 10.87
CA LEU A 269 -14.05 -9.49 9.94
C LEU A 269 -13.57 -10.56 8.96
N CYS A 270 -13.42 -11.81 9.40
CA CYS A 270 -12.66 -12.80 8.65
C CYS A 270 -13.50 -14.02 8.22
N GLU A 271 -14.45 -14.49 9.06
CA GLU A 271 -15.31 -15.62 8.65
C GLU A 271 -16.47 -15.18 7.74
N LYS A 272 -16.98 -13.95 7.91
CA LYS A 272 -17.96 -13.37 7.00
C LYS A 272 -17.32 -12.87 5.70
N ALA A 273 -18.14 -12.66 4.68
CA ALA A 273 -17.70 -12.25 3.35
C ALA A 273 -17.30 -10.76 3.31
N THR A 274 -16.16 -10.43 3.89
CA THR A 274 -15.51 -9.12 3.76
C THR A 274 -14.45 -9.15 2.67
N ALA A 275 -14.02 -7.99 2.22
CA ALA A 275 -12.98 -7.80 1.21
C ALA A 275 -12.03 -6.67 1.59
N VAL A 276 -10.88 -6.59 0.94
CA VAL A 276 -9.86 -5.55 1.17
C VAL A 276 -10.44 -4.15 1.10
N ILE A 277 -11.33 -3.90 0.14
CA ILE A 277 -11.98 -2.59 -0.02
C ILE A 277 -12.79 -2.18 1.22
N ASP A 278 -13.37 -3.14 1.95
CA ASP A 278 -14.09 -2.87 3.19
C ASP A 278 -13.14 -2.41 4.29
N TYR A 279 -11.98 -3.07 4.40
CA TYR A 279 -10.95 -2.70 5.36
C TYR A 279 -10.36 -1.32 5.08
N LEU A 280 -10.16 -0.97 3.79
CA LEU A 280 -9.69 0.35 3.38
C LEU A 280 -10.69 1.45 3.73
N VAL A 281 -12.00 1.23 3.48
CA VAL A 281 -13.05 2.18 3.85
C VAL A 281 -13.09 2.39 5.36
N LEU A 282 -13.05 1.30 6.14
CA LEU A 282 -13.03 1.38 7.60
C LEU A 282 -11.76 2.02 8.12
N ALA A 283 -10.58 1.71 7.54
CA ALA A 283 -9.32 2.32 7.94
C ALA A 283 -9.28 3.83 7.64
N GLY A 284 -10.03 4.31 6.64
CA GLY A 284 -10.25 5.74 6.42
C GLY A 284 -11.11 6.41 7.50
N GLN A 285 -11.99 5.66 8.15
CA GLN A 285 -12.90 6.18 9.17
C GLN A 285 -12.36 6.08 10.59
N TYR A 286 -11.63 4.98 10.89
CA TYR A 286 -11.16 4.66 12.24
C TYR A 286 -9.64 4.62 12.31
N ASP A 287 -9.07 5.27 13.33
CA ASP A 287 -7.62 5.32 13.57
C ASP A 287 -7.14 4.22 14.53
N GLU A 288 -8.02 3.78 15.44
CA GLU A 288 -7.74 2.76 16.45
C GLU A 288 -8.67 1.56 16.26
N TRP A 289 -8.07 0.38 16.19
CA TRP A 289 -8.77 -0.87 15.94
C TRP A 289 -8.58 -1.85 17.08
N ILE A 290 -9.67 -2.45 17.53
CA ILE A 290 -9.65 -3.58 18.44
C ILE A 290 -10.20 -4.78 17.67
N ILE A 291 -9.38 -5.80 17.49
CA ILE A 291 -9.76 -7.08 16.87
C ILE A 291 -9.88 -8.08 18.00
N ASP A 292 -11.09 -8.51 18.31
CA ASP A 292 -11.37 -9.40 19.43
C ASP A 292 -11.64 -10.83 18.98
N GLY A 293 -11.09 -11.79 19.70
CA GLY A 293 -11.41 -13.20 19.57
C GLY A 293 -10.55 -13.96 18.56
N LEU A 294 -9.34 -13.47 18.23
CA LEU A 294 -8.40 -14.25 17.42
C LEU A 294 -8.05 -15.56 18.13
N ASP A 295 -8.29 -16.68 17.47
CA ASP A 295 -7.94 -18.03 17.92
C ASP A 295 -6.86 -18.63 17.02
N ASP A 296 -6.85 -19.93 16.80
CA ASP A 296 -5.92 -20.61 15.92
C ASP A 296 -6.35 -20.47 14.45
N LEU A 297 -5.59 -19.73 13.67
CA LEU A 297 -5.87 -19.55 12.25
C LEU A 297 -5.81 -20.86 11.46
N SER A 298 -5.08 -21.87 11.92
CA SER A 298 -5.01 -23.17 11.24
C SER A 298 -6.36 -23.92 11.23
N GLU A 299 -7.23 -23.60 12.20
CA GLU A 299 -8.58 -24.17 12.31
C GLU A 299 -9.59 -23.40 11.45
N CYS A 300 -9.24 -22.22 10.94
CA CYS A 300 -10.09 -21.39 10.11
C CYS A 300 -10.04 -21.81 8.63
N SER A 301 -11.07 -21.45 7.88
CA SER A 301 -11.06 -21.61 6.43
C SER A 301 -9.92 -20.85 5.78
N LEU A 302 -9.39 -21.36 4.65
CA LEU A 302 -8.33 -20.65 3.90
C LEU A 302 -8.76 -19.24 3.51
N ALA A 303 -10.05 -19.03 3.25
CA ALA A 303 -10.61 -17.74 2.93
C ALA A 303 -10.57 -16.79 4.14
N ALA A 304 -10.84 -17.27 5.36
CA ALA A 304 -10.74 -16.49 6.59
C ALA A 304 -9.28 -16.14 6.90
N GLN A 305 -8.36 -17.10 6.76
CA GLN A 305 -6.93 -16.87 6.90
C GLN A 305 -6.45 -15.77 5.94
N GLN A 306 -6.85 -15.85 4.66
CA GLN A 306 -6.47 -14.83 3.66
C GLN A 306 -7.06 -13.45 3.99
N ARG A 307 -8.32 -13.39 4.47
CA ARG A 307 -8.93 -12.12 4.89
C ARG A 307 -8.19 -11.53 6.08
N PHE A 308 -7.77 -12.34 7.04
CA PHE A 308 -6.98 -11.85 8.17
C PHE A 308 -5.61 -11.32 7.73
N VAL A 309 -4.92 -12.01 6.84
CA VAL A 309 -3.68 -11.52 6.22
C VAL A 309 -3.90 -10.16 5.58
N ASN A 310 -4.94 -10.05 4.74
CA ASN A 310 -5.27 -8.81 4.04
C ASN A 310 -5.65 -7.67 5.00
N LEU A 311 -6.38 -7.98 6.08
CA LEU A 311 -6.73 -7.02 7.12
C LEU A 311 -5.48 -6.45 7.80
N VAL A 312 -4.57 -7.33 8.26
CA VAL A 312 -3.31 -6.91 8.89
C VAL A 312 -2.45 -6.09 7.92
N ASP A 313 -2.42 -6.48 6.64
CA ASP A 313 -1.72 -5.73 5.60
C ASP A 313 -2.28 -4.31 5.47
N VAL A 314 -3.59 -4.14 5.36
CA VAL A 314 -4.24 -2.82 5.28
C VAL A 314 -3.97 -1.98 6.53
N LEU A 315 -4.12 -2.54 7.73
CA LEU A 315 -3.93 -1.79 8.98
C LEU A 315 -2.47 -1.36 9.16
N TYR A 316 -1.53 -2.21 8.78
CA TYR A 316 -0.10 -1.91 8.81
C TYR A 316 0.28 -0.83 7.80
N ASP A 317 -0.19 -0.94 6.55
CA ASP A 317 0.15 -0.03 5.47
C ASP A 317 -0.52 1.35 5.65
N GLN A 318 -1.73 1.39 6.24
CA GLN A 318 -2.44 2.62 6.62
C GLN A 318 -2.01 3.18 7.99
N ASP A 319 -1.02 2.57 8.63
CA ASP A 319 -0.48 2.95 9.94
C ASP A 319 -1.56 3.17 11.01
N ARG A 320 -2.47 2.18 11.14
CA ARG A 320 -3.54 2.20 12.16
C ARG A 320 -3.08 1.57 13.44
N GLN A 321 -3.43 2.16 14.58
CA GLN A 321 -3.14 1.56 15.89
C GLN A 321 -4.04 0.34 16.09
N VAL A 322 -3.45 -0.80 16.45
CA VAL A 322 -4.17 -2.08 16.55
C VAL A 322 -3.98 -2.70 17.92
N LEU A 323 -5.09 -3.07 18.56
CA LEU A 323 -5.13 -3.99 19.69
C LEU A 323 -5.73 -5.31 19.20
N VAL A 324 -4.95 -6.38 19.24
CA VAL A 324 -5.45 -7.72 18.96
C VAL A 324 -5.62 -8.46 20.27
N ILE A 325 -6.83 -8.97 20.51
CA ILE A 325 -7.16 -9.80 21.68
C ILE A 325 -7.26 -11.23 21.21
N GLY A 326 -6.24 -12.01 21.54
CA GLY A 326 -6.15 -13.42 21.19
C GLY A 326 -6.57 -14.32 22.35
N LYS A 327 -6.97 -15.53 22.05
CA LYS A 327 -7.24 -16.60 23.02
C LYS A 327 -5.97 -17.36 23.41
N ARG A 328 -4.91 -17.27 22.60
CA ARG A 328 -3.64 -17.98 22.70
C ARG A 328 -2.45 -17.03 22.48
N PRO A 329 -1.22 -17.45 22.79
CA PRO A 329 -0.02 -16.71 22.38
C PRO A 329 0.00 -16.44 20.87
N LEU A 330 0.57 -15.32 20.46
CA LEU A 330 0.60 -14.90 19.04
C LEU A 330 1.16 -16.00 18.11
N GLU A 331 2.24 -16.66 18.53
CA GLU A 331 2.90 -17.70 17.74
C GLU A 331 2.00 -18.92 17.48
N GLU A 332 1.18 -19.27 18.47
CA GLU A 332 0.22 -20.37 18.36
C GLU A 332 -1.02 -19.99 17.54
N SER A 333 -1.43 -18.72 17.62
CA SER A 333 -2.59 -18.22 16.86
C SER A 333 -2.31 -18.11 15.35
N LEU A 334 -1.04 -17.97 14.92
CA LEU A 334 -0.68 -17.75 13.52
C LEU A 334 -0.22 -19.05 12.82
N GLY A 335 -0.84 -20.17 13.13
CA GLY A 335 -0.69 -21.42 12.40
C GLY A 335 -1.38 -21.39 11.04
N GLY A 336 -0.89 -22.17 10.06
CA GLY A 336 -1.56 -22.33 8.77
C GLY A 336 -0.62 -22.49 7.58
N PRO A 337 -1.15 -22.94 6.42
CA PRO A 337 -0.36 -23.24 5.23
C PRO A 337 -0.07 -22.03 4.34
N LEU A 338 -0.65 -20.86 4.60
CA LEU A 338 -0.46 -19.68 3.74
C LEU A 338 0.96 -19.11 3.87
N ALA A 339 1.64 -18.94 2.74
CA ALA A 339 2.98 -18.32 2.69
C ALA A 339 3.00 -16.88 3.28
N ASP A 340 1.90 -16.15 3.12
CA ASP A 340 1.76 -14.77 3.61
C ASP A 340 1.67 -14.66 5.13
N LEU A 341 1.38 -15.75 5.86
CA LEU A 341 1.37 -15.75 7.33
C LEU A 341 2.72 -15.40 7.95
N MET A 342 3.83 -15.69 7.28
CA MET A 342 5.17 -15.26 7.73
C MET A 342 5.27 -13.73 7.82
N ARG A 343 4.73 -13.03 6.83
CA ARG A 343 4.69 -11.56 6.82
C ARG A 343 3.76 -11.04 7.92
N THR A 344 2.57 -11.61 8.05
CA THR A 344 1.61 -11.26 9.11
C THR A 344 2.20 -11.45 10.49
N ARG A 345 2.90 -12.57 10.72
CA ARG A 345 3.64 -12.84 11.96
C ARG A 345 4.71 -11.77 12.23
N SER A 346 5.48 -11.39 11.22
CA SER A 346 6.50 -10.33 11.34
C SER A 346 5.89 -8.97 11.71
N ARG A 347 4.72 -8.63 11.14
CA ARG A 347 4.01 -7.38 11.43
C ARG A 347 3.41 -7.38 12.83
N LEU A 348 2.65 -8.40 13.18
CA LEU A 348 2.03 -8.52 14.51
C LEU A 348 3.06 -8.72 15.62
N GLY A 349 4.22 -9.32 15.32
CA GLY A 349 5.34 -9.42 16.26
C GLY A 349 5.96 -8.07 16.65
N GLN A 350 5.63 -6.98 15.94
CA GLN A 350 6.05 -5.61 16.31
C GLN A 350 5.15 -4.98 17.38
N LEU A 351 3.97 -5.55 17.64
CA LEU A 351 3.07 -5.10 18.68
C LEU A 351 3.63 -5.43 20.07
N HIS A 352 3.27 -4.59 21.05
CA HIS A 352 3.61 -4.87 22.44
C HIS A 352 2.83 -6.09 22.96
N GLN A 353 3.56 -7.14 23.35
CA GLN A 353 2.96 -8.37 23.85
C GLN A 353 2.57 -8.20 25.33
N ILE A 354 1.31 -8.48 25.66
CA ILE A 354 0.80 -8.51 27.04
C ILE A 354 0.36 -9.94 27.32
N VAL A 355 1.11 -10.57 28.21
CA VAL A 355 0.89 -11.96 28.65
C VAL A 355 0.15 -11.99 29.99
N PRO A 356 -0.40 -13.17 30.42
CA PRO A 356 -1.12 -13.31 31.69
C PRO A 356 -0.36 -12.85 32.92
#